data_f960fffe79de5456d923e6dc4c17441a
#
_entry.id   f960fffe79de5456d923e6dc4c17441a
#
_cell.length_a   1.000
_cell.length_b   1.000
_cell.length_c   1.000
_cell.angle_alpha   90.00
_cell.angle_beta   90.00
_cell.angle_gamma   90.00
#
_symmetry.space_group_name_H-M   'P 1'
#
loop_
_entity.id
_entity.type
_entity.pdbx_description
1 polymer ?
#
loop_
_entity_poly.entity_id
_entity_poly.type
_entity_poly.pdbx_seq_one_letter_code
_entity_poly.pdbx_strand_id
1 'polypeptide(L)'
;MINVFKWDESLSTGFDEVDNQHKKLIRVIEDVHQAMEAADRDEADAGLRLAKDLKRLTDYTLYHFTEEEDLMRRNGFPGLESHKKEHEAFVAKITAQIKGLAASDAEASFQLYRFLGSWLLAHIARSDQEWAAFISQKA
;
A
#
# COMPACT_ATOMS: atom_id res chain seq x y z
N MET A 1 1.87 15.29 14.73
CA MET A 1 1.34 14.06 14.17
C MET A 1 2.37 12.93 14.25
N ILE A 2 1.92 11.75 14.58
CA ILE A 2 2.80 10.58 14.70
C ILE A 2 2.62 9.69 13.49
N ASN A 3 3.72 9.38 12.79
CA ASN A 3 3.70 8.37 11.73
C ASN A 3 3.64 7.01 12.39
N VAL A 4 2.52 6.31 12.21
CA VAL A 4 2.28 5.01 12.83
C VAL A 4 2.96 3.90 12.03
N PHE A 5 3.03 4.05 10.70
CA PHE A 5 3.55 3.02 9.82
C PHE A 5 4.95 3.41 9.34
N LYS A 6 5.93 2.57 9.62
CA LYS A 6 7.33 2.82 9.29
C LYS A 6 7.98 1.59 8.72
N TRP A 7 8.98 1.82 7.87
CA TRP A 7 9.82 0.74 7.39
C TRP A 7 10.68 0.18 8.52
N ASP A 8 10.83 -1.14 8.52
CA ASP A 8 11.74 -1.86 9.40
C ASP A 8 12.49 -2.86 8.52
N GLU A 9 13.77 -3.04 8.77
CA GLU A 9 14.59 -3.96 7.98
C GLU A 9 14.10 -5.41 8.04
N SER A 10 13.33 -5.79 9.06
CA SER A 10 12.68 -7.10 9.11
C SER A 10 11.68 -7.31 7.97
N LEU A 11 11.26 -6.22 7.30
CA LEU A 11 10.35 -6.27 6.16
C LEU A 11 11.07 -6.49 4.82
N SER A 12 12.40 -6.45 4.81
CA SER A 12 13.16 -6.60 3.57
C SER A 12 12.90 -7.95 2.92
N THR A 13 12.68 -7.92 1.61
CA THR A 13 12.54 -9.14 0.79
C THR A 13 13.89 -9.65 0.31
N GLY A 14 14.94 -8.84 0.44
CA GLY A 14 16.24 -9.11 -0.18
C GLY A 14 16.34 -8.64 -1.62
N PHE A 15 15.26 -8.07 -2.16
CA PHE A 15 15.22 -7.51 -3.52
C PHE A 15 15.09 -5.99 -3.40
N ASP A 16 16.19 -5.29 -3.68
CA ASP A 16 16.27 -3.83 -3.45
C ASP A 16 15.15 -3.06 -4.16
N GLU A 17 14.84 -3.44 -5.39
CA GLU A 17 13.80 -2.76 -6.15
C GLU A 17 12.43 -2.89 -5.48
N VAL A 18 12.09 -4.10 -5.02
CA VAL A 18 10.83 -4.34 -4.33
C VAL A 18 10.80 -3.61 -2.98
N ASP A 19 11.90 -3.68 -2.23
CA ASP A 19 12.00 -2.99 -0.96
C ASP A 19 11.82 -1.48 -1.12
N ASN A 20 12.41 -0.90 -2.17
CA ASN A 20 12.24 0.53 -2.46
C ASN A 20 10.81 0.88 -2.82
N GLN A 21 10.11 0.00 -3.53
CA GLN A 21 8.70 0.18 -3.84
C GLN A 21 7.84 0.12 -2.57
N HIS A 22 8.13 -0.79 -1.66
CA HIS A 22 7.44 -0.88 -0.37
C HIS A 22 7.66 0.38 0.46
N LYS A 23 8.89 0.87 0.52
CA LYS A 23 9.21 2.11 1.23
C LYS A 23 8.42 3.29 0.64
N LYS A 24 8.31 3.34 -0.68
CA LYS A 24 7.56 4.41 -1.34
C LYS A 24 6.06 4.30 -1.03
N LEU A 25 5.50 3.09 -1.00
CA LEU A 25 4.10 2.90 -0.62
C LEU A 25 3.83 3.41 0.79
N ILE A 26 4.72 3.12 1.73
CA ILE A 26 4.60 3.62 3.09
C ILE A 26 4.58 5.15 3.11
N ARG A 27 5.48 5.80 2.34
CA ARG A 27 5.51 7.26 2.24
C ARG A 27 4.24 7.83 1.63
N VAL A 28 3.71 7.19 0.57
CA VAL A 28 2.48 7.65 -0.07
C VAL A 28 1.30 7.55 0.89
N ILE A 29 1.23 6.47 1.69
CA ILE A 29 0.19 6.32 2.70
C ILE A 29 0.29 7.43 3.75
N GLU A 30 1.50 7.79 4.17
CA GLU A 30 1.68 8.88 5.13
C GLU A 30 1.30 10.23 4.52
N ASP A 31 1.59 10.44 3.23
CA ASP A 31 1.17 11.66 2.52
C ASP A 31 -0.35 11.77 2.48
N VAL A 32 -1.03 10.65 2.21
CA VAL A 32 -2.50 10.60 2.23
C VAL A 32 -3.01 10.98 3.62
N HIS A 33 -2.40 10.44 4.67
CA HIS A 33 -2.79 10.74 6.04
C HIS A 33 -2.64 12.24 6.35
N GLN A 34 -1.54 12.85 5.93
CA GLN A 34 -1.32 14.28 6.13
C GLN A 34 -2.37 15.11 5.38
N ALA A 35 -2.73 14.70 4.16
CA ALA A 35 -3.76 15.36 3.39
C ALA A 35 -5.14 15.24 4.06
N MET A 36 -5.44 14.08 4.66
CA MET A 36 -6.66 13.88 5.43
C MET A 36 -6.74 14.81 6.63
N GLU A 37 -5.63 14.97 7.36
CA GLU A 37 -5.59 15.87 8.50
C GLU A 37 -5.75 17.33 8.08
N ALA A 38 -5.14 17.73 6.96
CA ALA A 38 -5.29 19.08 6.43
C ALA A 38 -6.75 19.35 6.04
N ALA A 39 -7.42 18.35 5.44
CA ALA A 39 -8.84 18.48 5.07
C ALA A 39 -9.73 18.58 6.32
N ASP A 40 -9.40 17.85 7.37
CA ASP A 40 -10.13 17.91 8.63
C ASP A 40 -10.01 19.28 9.30
N ARG A 41 -8.88 19.98 9.09
CA ARG A 41 -8.67 21.33 9.59
C ARG A 41 -9.17 22.42 8.62
N ASP A 42 -9.86 22.04 7.58
CA ASP A 42 -10.37 22.97 6.55
C ASP A 42 -9.28 23.85 5.92
N GLU A 43 -8.07 23.30 5.76
CA GLU A 43 -7.00 24.02 5.10
C GLU A 43 -7.29 24.22 3.62
N ALA A 44 -6.82 25.35 3.07
CA ALA A 44 -7.05 25.68 1.67
C ALA A 44 -6.53 24.58 0.75
N ASP A 45 -7.30 24.22 -0.26
CA ASP A 45 -6.97 23.21 -1.27
C ASP A 45 -6.74 21.80 -0.72
N ALA A 46 -7.06 21.56 0.55
CA ALA A 46 -6.80 20.26 1.18
C ALA A 46 -7.59 19.13 0.53
N GLY A 47 -8.85 19.40 0.12
CA GLY A 47 -9.66 18.40 -0.58
C GLY A 47 -9.05 18.00 -1.92
N LEU A 48 -8.53 18.96 -2.66
CA LEU A 48 -7.85 18.70 -3.94
C LEU A 48 -6.56 17.91 -3.73
N ARG A 49 -5.78 18.29 -2.71
CA ARG A 49 -4.56 17.59 -2.34
C ARG A 49 -4.87 16.13 -1.99
N LEU A 50 -5.91 15.89 -1.19
CA LEU A 50 -6.31 14.55 -0.80
C LEU A 50 -6.69 13.72 -2.02
N ALA A 51 -7.48 14.27 -2.95
CA ALA A 51 -7.88 13.57 -4.16
C ALA A 51 -6.66 13.18 -5.00
N LYS A 52 -5.67 14.07 -5.14
CA LYS A 52 -4.45 13.78 -5.87
C LYS A 52 -3.63 12.69 -5.21
N ASP A 53 -3.49 12.73 -3.89
CA ASP A 53 -2.70 11.74 -3.16
C ASP A 53 -3.38 10.37 -3.18
N LEU A 54 -4.71 10.32 -3.12
CA LEU A 54 -5.45 9.05 -3.24
C LEU A 54 -5.29 8.43 -4.63
N LYS A 55 -5.31 9.27 -5.67
CA LYS A 55 -5.06 8.79 -7.03
C LYS A 55 -3.63 8.26 -7.17
N ARG A 56 -2.66 8.99 -6.62
CA ARG A 56 -1.26 8.58 -6.62
C ARG A 56 -1.08 7.24 -5.91
N LEU A 57 -1.75 7.06 -4.76
CA LEU A 57 -1.72 5.81 -4.02
C LEU A 57 -2.26 4.66 -4.87
N THR A 58 -3.43 4.84 -5.49
CA THR A 58 -4.05 3.81 -6.31
C THR A 58 -3.16 3.45 -7.50
N ASP A 59 -2.67 4.44 -8.22
CA ASP A 59 -1.83 4.22 -9.40
C ASP A 59 -0.54 3.50 -9.04
N TYR A 60 0.12 3.92 -7.97
CA TYR A 60 1.38 3.31 -7.56
C TYR A 60 1.18 1.91 -7.01
N THR A 61 0.08 1.67 -6.29
CA THR A 61 -0.26 0.34 -5.79
C THR A 61 -0.44 -0.64 -6.95
N LEU A 62 -1.17 -0.24 -8.00
CA LEU A 62 -1.37 -1.09 -9.16
C LEU A 62 -0.06 -1.37 -9.89
N TYR A 63 0.79 -0.36 -10.04
CA TYR A 63 2.10 -0.52 -10.63
C TYR A 63 2.95 -1.52 -9.84
N HIS A 64 3.03 -1.33 -8.52
CA HIS A 64 3.81 -2.20 -7.65
C HIS A 64 3.31 -3.65 -7.69
N PHE A 65 1.99 -3.84 -7.61
CA PHE A 65 1.41 -5.19 -7.66
C PHE A 65 1.71 -5.89 -8.97
N THR A 66 1.63 -5.16 -10.09
CA THR A 66 1.94 -5.70 -11.41
C THR A 66 3.40 -6.14 -11.50
N GLU A 67 4.32 -5.31 -11.01
CA GLU A 67 5.75 -5.63 -11.00
C GLU A 67 6.05 -6.86 -10.15
N GLU A 68 5.43 -6.94 -8.99
CA GLU A 68 5.62 -8.07 -8.08
C GLU A 68 5.06 -9.37 -8.65
N GLU A 69 3.86 -9.32 -9.22
CA GLU A 69 3.23 -10.49 -9.86
C GLU A 69 4.05 -10.97 -11.05
N ASP A 70 4.62 -10.04 -11.82
CA ASP A 70 5.49 -10.38 -12.94
C ASP A 70 6.76 -11.07 -12.46
N LEU A 71 7.36 -10.59 -11.39
CA LEU A 71 8.53 -11.22 -10.78
C LEU A 71 8.21 -12.64 -10.32
N MET A 72 7.08 -12.85 -9.67
CA MET A 72 6.63 -14.18 -9.24
C MET A 72 6.41 -15.11 -10.44
N ARG A 73 5.77 -14.59 -11.50
CA ARG A 73 5.47 -15.37 -12.70
C ARG A 73 6.75 -15.83 -13.39
N ARG A 74 7.70 -14.92 -13.54
CA ARG A 74 8.98 -15.22 -14.20
C ARG A 74 9.78 -16.27 -13.46
N ASN A 75 9.58 -16.38 -12.15
CA ASN A 75 10.30 -17.32 -11.32
C ASN A 75 9.49 -18.58 -10.97
N GLY A 76 8.30 -18.73 -11.53
CA GLY A 76 7.49 -19.93 -11.34
C GLY A 76 6.97 -20.13 -9.93
N PHE A 77 6.73 -19.03 -9.20
CA PHE A 77 6.23 -19.15 -7.82
C PHE A 77 4.84 -19.80 -7.79
N PRO A 78 4.70 -20.94 -7.10
CA PRO A 78 3.43 -21.68 -7.12
C PRO A 78 2.28 -20.96 -6.40
N GLY A 79 2.58 -20.00 -5.52
CA GLY A 79 1.58 -19.22 -4.81
C GLY A 79 1.09 -17.98 -5.55
N LEU A 80 1.44 -17.79 -6.83
CA LEU A 80 1.09 -16.59 -7.59
C LEU A 80 -0.41 -16.28 -7.57
N GLU A 81 -1.25 -17.26 -7.87
CA GLU A 81 -2.70 -17.02 -7.94
C GLU A 81 -3.28 -16.60 -6.59
N SER A 82 -2.84 -17.22 -5.51
CA SER A 82 -3.27 -16.85 -4.16
C SER A 82 -2.82 -15.44 -3.80
N HIS A 83 -1.57 -15.10 -4.12
CA HIS A 83 -1.00 -13.78 -3.86
C HIS A 83 -1.73 -12.69 -4.66
N LYS A 84 -2.02 -12.99 -5.92
CA LYS A 84 -2.77 -12.09 -6.79
C LYS A 84 -4.17 -11.80 -6.25
N LYS A 85 -4.83 -12.81 -5.67
CA LYS A 85 -6.14 -12.63 -5.05
C LYS A 85 -6.07 -11.69 -3.84
N GLU A 86 -5.00 -11.75 -3.06
CA GLU A 86 -4.79 -10.82 -1.95
C GLU A 86 -4.70 -9.38 -2.49
N HIS A 87 -3.93 -9.19 -3.57
CA HIS A 87 -3.80 -7.88 -4.22
C HIS A 87 -5.16 -7.36 -4.71
N GLU A 88 -5.93 -8.22 -5.37
CA GLU A 88 -7.23 -7.84 -5.91
C GLU A 88 -8.22 -7.46 -4.81
N ALA A 89 -8.22 -8.21 -3.71
CA ALA A 89 -9.08 -7.92 -2.57
C ALA A 89 -8.74 -6.57 -1.94
N PHE A 90 -7.45 -6.27 -1.82
CA PHE A 90 -7.01 -4.97 -1.29
C PHE A 90 -7.48 -3.82 -2.18
N VAL A 91 -7.25 -3.94 -3.50
CA VAL A 91 -7.65 -2.90 -4.45
C VAL A 91 -9.17 -2.67 -4.42
N ALA A 92 -9.95 -3.76 -4.36
CA ALA A 92 -11.41 -3.64 -4.30
C ALA A 92 -11.85 -2.91 -3.04
N LYS A 93 -11.21 -3.21 -1.90
CA LYS A 93 -11.57 -2.58 -0.63
C LYS A 93 -11.20 -1.10 -0.59
N ILE A 94 -10.00 -0.74 -1.07
CA ILE A 94 -9.61 0.68 -1.12
C ILE A 94 -10.54 1.46 -2.05
N THR A 95 -10.85 0.89 -3.21
CA THR A 95 -11.73 1.56 -4.18
C THR A 95 -13.10 1.84 -3.56
N ALA A 96 -13.66 0.86 -2.86
CA ALA A 96 -14.95 1.02 -2.20
C ALA A 96 -14.89 2.10 -1.10
N GLN A 97 -13.83 2.10 -0.30
CA GLN A 97 -13.68 3.07 0.77
C GLN A 97 -13.46 4.50 0.25
N ILE A 98 -12.68 4.64 -0.83
CA ILE A 98 -12.46 5.96 -1.44
C ILE A 98 -13.77 6.52 -2.00
N LYS A 99 -14.58 5.68 -2.64
CA LYS A 99 -15.89 6.12 -3.17
C LYS A 99 -16.81 6.63 -2.10
N GLY A 100 -16.77 6.03 -0.91
CA GLY A 100 -17.63 6.43 0.20
C GLY A 100 -17.07 7.54 1.06
N LEU A 101 -15.86 8.02 0.75
CA LEU A 101 -15.16 8.96 1.60
C LEU A 101 -15.60 10.40 1.35
N ALA A 102 -16.14 11.05 2.39
CA ALA A 102 -16.34 12.49 2.39
C ALA A 102 -15.11 13.14 3.00
N ALA A 103 -14.58 14.20 2.37
CA ALA A 103 -13.33 14.84 2.81
C ALA A 103 -13.40 15.34 4.26
N SER A 104 -14.60 15.69 4.73
CA SER A 104 -14.81 16.19 6.09
C SER A 104 -15.08 15.10 7.12
N ASP A 105 -15.09 13.83 6.73
CA ASP A 105 -15.34 12.71 7.65
C ASP A 105 -14.02 12.20 8.23
N ALA A 106 -13.61 12.79 9.35
CA ALA A 106 -12.35 12.45 10.01
C ALA A 106 -12.29 10.99 10.45
N GLU A 107 -13.42 10.44 10.91
CA GLU A 107 -13.47 9.04 11.35
C GLU A 107 -13.26 8.09 10.18
N ALA A 108 -13.97 8.29 9.07
CA ALA A 108 -13.83 7.46 7.88
C ALA A 108 -12.42 7.56 7.29
N SER A 109 -11.84 8.77 7.29
CA SER A 109 -10.47 8.99 6.84
C SER A 109 -9.47 8.21 7.69
N PHE A 110 -9.63 8.28 9.01
CA PHE A 110 -8.73 7.58 9.93
C PHE A 110 -8.83 6.07 9.77
N GLN A 111 -10.05 5.54 9.57
CA GLN A 111 -10.26 4.12 9.33
C GLN A 111 -9.57 3.67 8.03
N LEU A 112 -9.68 4.47 6.98
CA LEU A 112 -9.00 4.18 5.72
C LEU A 112 -7.48 4.16 5.92
N TYR A 113 -6.92 5.16 6.58
CA TYR A 113 -5.49 5.22 6.86
C TYR A 113 -5.02 3.97 7.62
N ARG A 114 -5.73 3.59 8.67
CA ARG A 114 -5.37 2.40 9.45
C ARG A 114 -5.43 1.14 8.62
N PHE A 115 -6.47 1.01 7.80
CA PHE A 115 -6.59 -0.16 6.93
C PHE A 115 -5.41 -0.24 5.95
N LEU A 116 -5.09 0.88 5.30
CA LEU A 116 -3.99 0.92 4.32
C LEU A 116 -2.67 0.46 4.92
N GLY A 117 -2.29 1.06 6.04
CA GLY A 117 -1.01 0.75 6.67
C GLY A 117 -0.97 -0.65 7.26
N SER A 118 -2.03 -1.06 7.95
CA SER A 118 -2.08 -2.38 8.58
C SER A 118 -2.06 -3.50 7.56
N TRP A 119 -2.83 -3.35 6.46
CA TRP A 119 -2.83 -4.36 5.41
C TRP A 119 -1.46 -4.45 4.73
N LEU A 120 -0.90 -3.29 4.38
CA LEU A 120 0.39 -3.26 3.68
C LEU A 120 1.49 -3.93 4.49
N LEU A 121 1.64 -3.56 5.76
CA LEU A 121 2.69 -4.11 6.59
C LEU A 121 2.50 -5.61 6.84
N ALA A 122 1.27 -6.06 7.06
CA ALA A 122 0.98 -7.48 7.24
C ALA A 122 1.27 -8.28 5.96
N HIS A 123 0.92 -7.72 4.80
CA HIS A 123 1.15 -8.36 3.51
C HIS A 123 2.64 -8.49 3.23
N ILE A 124 3.42 -7.42 3.45
CA ILE A 124 4.88 -7.44 3.27
C ILE A 124 5.53 -8.44 4.23
N ALA A 125 5.11 -8.43 5.49
CA ALA A 125 5.72 -9.27 6.53
C ALA A 125 5.43 -10.76 6.34
N ARG A 126 4.38 -11.10 5.62
CA ARG A 126 3.95 -12.49 5.45
C ARG A 126 4.01 -12.95 3.99
N SER A 127 3.12 -12.42 3.17
CA SER A 127 2.95 -12.90 1.79
C SER A 127 4.15 -12.60 0.91
N ASP A 128 4.72 -11.42 1.03
CA ASP A 128 5.88 -11.05 0.22
C ASP A 128 7.13 -11.81 0.64
N GLN A 129 7.23 -12.20 1.91
CA GLN A 129 8.35 -13.01 2.37
C GLN A 129 8.30 -14.44 1.77
N GLU A 130 7.10 -14.95 1.52
CA GLU A 130 6.94 -16.28 0.94
C GLU A 130 7.54 -16.37 -0.47
N TRP A 131 7.19 -15.44 -1.37
CA TRP A 131 7.73 -15.48 -2.72
C TRP A 131 9.23 -15.11 -2.72
N ALA A 132 9.64 -14.20 -1.85
CA ALA A 132 11.04 -13.81 -1.75
C ALA A 132 11.92 -14.99 -1.33
N ALA A 133 11.50 -15.77 -0.35
CA ALA A 133 12.21 -16.97 0.08
C ALA A 133 12.27 -18.01 -1.04
N PHE A 134 11.16 -18.20 -1.75
CA PHE A 134 11.09 -19.15 -2.87
C PHE A 134 12.13 -18.81 -3.95
N ILE A 135 12.14 -17.53 -4.38
CA ILE A 135 13.07 -17.11 -5.43
C ILE A 135 14.52 -17.20 -4.95
N SER A 136 14.80 -16.80 -3.72
CA SER A 136 16.15 -16.84 -3.17
C SER A 136 16.70 -18.26 -3.11
N GLN A 137 15.85 -19.25 -2.85
CA GLN A 137 16.27 -20.65 -2.78
C GLN A 137 16.59 -21.24 -4.15
N LYS A 138 16.10 -20.63 -5.22
CA LYS A 138 16.37 -21.10 -6.60
C LYS A 138 17.72 -20.66 -7.11
N ALA A 139 18.28 -19.63 -6.52
CA ALA A 139 19.55 -19.04 -6.99
C ALA A 139 20.76 -19.92 -6.72
#